data_08e99f1ec8e77340b3f3f043f6d258fa
#
_entry.id   08e99f1ec8e77340b3f3f043f6d258fa
#
_cell.length_a   1.000
_cell.length_b   1.000
_cell.length_c   1.000
_cell.angle_alpha   90.00
_cell.angle_beta   90.00
_cell.angle_gamma   90.00
#
_symmetry.space_group_name_H-M   'P 1'
#
loop_
_entity.id
_entity.type
_entity.pdbx_description
1 polymer ?
#
loop_
_entity_poly.entity_id
_entity_poly.type
_entity_poly.pdbx_seq_one_letter_code
_entity_poly.pdbx_strand_id
1 'polypeptide(L)'
;LDGGRFALYHKMHHAYADGVTMSRWTAEGFSTSPTDMELTPVWTLKHGGYGTRRAKANNELLQITWKEVTGNTRRFLGIGRLAAMLFLESIKLTKNAIALPFVSSAKTPLTGQVTSGRQFASAGVSMERVNAIRTRTRSTLNHIALTCLDGALRSYLKDQGVELRRPITIQMPVNLRKEGEKTAGNKIGIIQVELSPPTDDPYIRLRNIGYSLRNVRTMVDSVAPEAIESYTIITGLVAQIAEMLKLGNQMPPMGNTLVSNVPGPKEHLYIKGARMEEMHPISTLPPSNLLNITL
;
A
#
# COMPACT_ATOMS: atom_id res chain seq x y z
N LEU A 1 -4.91 -20.59 -22.34
CA LEU A 1 -3.88 -19.72 -22.93
C LEU A 1 -3.17 -20.46 -24.05
N ASP A 2 -2.68 -19.75 -25.06
CA ASP A 2 -1.98 -20.36 -26.18
C ASP A 2 -0.65 -21.02 -25.75
N GLY A 3 -0.18 -22.04 -26.51
CA GLY A 3 1.12 -22.69 -26.29
C GLY A 3 1.18 -23.58 -25.05
N GLY A 4 0.08 -24.20 -24.63
CA GLY A 4 0.05 -25.10 -23.49
C GLY A 4 0.19 -24.40 -22.13
N ARG A 5 0.08 -23.08 -22.08
CA ARG A 5 0.11 -22.29 -20.84
C ARG A 5 -1.26 -22.30 -20.14
N PHE A 6 -1.24 -22.16 -18.85
CA PHE A 6 -2.45 -22.01 -18.04
C PHE A 6 -2.30 -20.81 -17.08
N ALA A 7 -3.40 -20.29 -16.59
CA ALA A 7 -3.44 -19.27 -15.56
C ALA A 7 -4.09 -19.83 -14.29
N LEU A 8 -3.46 -19.58 -13.17
CA LEU A 8 -4.04 -19.87 -11.85
C LEU A 8 -4.60 -18.57 -11.28
N TYR A 9 -5.91 -18.50 -11.12
CA TYR A 9 -6.57 -17.39 -10.45
C TYR A 9 -6.84 -17.73 -8.99
N HIS A 10 -6.24 -16.97 -8.09
CA HIS A 10 -6.40 -17.14 -6.67
C HIS A 10 -7.10 -15.91 -6.07
N LYS A 11 -8.27 -16.10 -5.47
CA LYS A 11 -9.01 -15.03 -4.79
C LYS A 11 -9.04 -15.29 -3.29
N MET A 12 -8.57 -14.32 -2.53
CA MET A 12 -8.57 -14.38 -1.07
C MET A 12 -9.15 -13.09 -0.48
N HIS A 13 -9.95 -13.22 0.58
CA HIS A 13 -10.44 -12.05 1.29
C HIS A 13 -9.30 -11.38 2.04
N HIS A 14 -9.13 -10.07 1.87
CA HIS A 14 -7.99 -9.31 2.40
C HIS A 14 -7.88 -9.34 3.94
N ALA A 15 -8.96 -9.70 4.66
CA ALA A 15 -8.91 -9.90 6.11
C ALA A 15 -8.03 -11.08 6.54
N TYR A 16 -7.75 -12.05 5.66
CA TYR A 16 -6.90 -13.20 5.95
C TYR A 16 -5.41 -12.87 5.85
N ALA A 17 -5.04 -12.08 4.88
CA ALA A 17 -3.64 -11.81 4.59
C ALA A 17 -3.49 -10.48 3.84
N ASP A 18 -2.41 -9.76 4.13
CA ASP A 18 -1.92 -8.67 3.30
C ASP A 18 -1.08 -9.19 2.13
N GLY A 19 -0.72 -8.30 1.20
CA GLY A 19 0.03 -8.65 0.00
C GLY A 19 1.36 -9.37 0.29
N VAL A 20 2.07 -8.98 1.34
CA VAL A 20 3.35 -9.61 1.75
C VAL A 20 3.10 -11.05 2.20
N THR A 21 2.07 -11.28 3.00
CA THR A 21 1.69 -12.62 3.46
C THR A 21 1.22 -13.48 2.29
N MET A 22 0.43 -12.94 1.37
CA MET A 22 -0.04 -13.67 0.18
C MET A 22 1.12 -14.04 -0.74
N SER A 23 2.05 -13.13 -1.01
CA SER A 23 3.24 -13.41 -1.81
C SER A 23 4.09 -14.51 -1.20
N ARG A 24 4.28 -14.48 0.13
CA ARG A 24 5.00 -15.54 0.85
C ARG A 24 4.28 -16.88 0.73
N TRP A 25 2.99 -16.95 0.96
CA TRP A 25 2.22 -18.19 0.85
C TRP A 25 2.25 -18.75 -0.57
N THR A 26 2.22 -17.89 -1.58
CA THR A 26 2.40 -18.33 -2.97
C THR A 26 3.79 -18.96 -3.15
N ALA A 27 4.85 -18.32 -2.66
CA ALA A 27 6.19 -18.88 -2.76
C ALA A 27 6.34 -20.20 -1.99
N GLU A 28 5.71 -20.35 -0.83
CA GLU A 28 5.73 -21.58 -0.02
C GLU A 28 4.89 -22.72 -0.63
N GLY A 29 3.86 -22.41 -1.42
CA GLY A 29 3.01 -23.39 -2.10
C GLY A 29 3.54 -23.87 -3.45
N PHE A 30 4.62 -23.25 -3.97
CA PHE A 30 5.27 -23.59 -5.22
C PHE A 30 6.65 -24.19 -4.93
N SER A 31 7.18 -24.99 -5.83
CA SER A 31 8.53 -25.54 -5.74
C SER A 31 9.55 -24.64 -6.45
N THR A 32 10.80 -24.65 -5.99
CA THR A 32 11.95 -24.08 -6.71
C THR A 32 12.57 -25.06 -7.69
N SER A 33 12.13 -26.31 -7.70
CA SER A 33 12.64 -27.38 -8.58
C SER A 33 11.63 -27.70 -9.71
N PRO A 34 12.05 -27.72 -10.97
CA PRO A 34 11.19 -28.12 -12.09
C PRO A 34 10.84 -29.62 -12.10
N THR A 35 11.57 -30.44 -11.32
CA THR A 35 11.35 -31.89 -11.24
C THR A 35 10.42 -32.29 -10.09
N ASP A 36 10.07 -31.35 -9.24
CA ASP A 36 9.17 -31.60 -8.12
C ASP A 36 7.71 -31.65 -8.64
N MET A 37 7.12 -32.83 -8.51
CA MET A 37 5.74 -33.10 -8.92
C MET A 37 4.76 -33.09 -7.74
N GLU A 38 5.22 -32.83 -6.52
CA GLU A 38 4.34 -32.67 -5.37
C GLU A 38 3.62 -31.32 -5.46
N LEU A 39 2.40 -31.30 -4.97
CA LEU A 39 1.60 -30.08 -4.86
C LEU A 39 1.33 -29.83 -3.38
N THR A 40 1.81 -28.71 -2.88
CA THR A 40 1.48 -28.24 -1.54
C THR A 40 0.49 -27.09 -1.62
N PRO A 41 -0.82 -27.35 -1.52
CA PRO A 41 -1.81 -26.30 -1.59
C PRO A 41 -1.60 -25.26 -0.50
N VAL A 42 -1.75 -23.98 -0.84
CA VAL A 42 -1.52 -22.85 0.07
C VAL A 42 -2.32 -22.98 1.38
N TRP A 43 -3.51 -23.57 1.34
CA TRP A 43 -4.37 -23.80 2.51
C TRP A 43 -3.93 -24.97 3.41
N THR A 44 -3.00 -25.80 2.96
CA THR A 44 -2.42 -26.89 3.77
C THR A 44 -1.13 -26.47 4.46
N LEU A 45 -0.57 -25.33 4.09
CA LEU A 45 0.63 -24.79 4.72
C LEU A 45 0.38 -24.56 6.21
N LYS A 46 1.26 -25.08 7.05
CA LYS A 46 1.23 -24.80 8.50
C LYS A 46 1.66 -23.36 8.72
N HIS A 47 0.77 -22.43 8.52
CA HIS A 47 1.01 -21.03 8.85
C HIS A 47 1.20 -20.96 10.37
N GLY A 48 2.38 -20.59 10.81
CA GLY A 48 2.72 -20.48 12.23
C GLY A 48 1.62 -19.76 12.99
N GLY A 49 0.93 -20.54 13.81
CA GLY A 49 -0.10 -20.13 14.75
C GLY A 49 -0.98 -18.97 14.31
N TYR A 50 -2.10 -19.23 13.63
CA TYR A 50 -3.31 -18.54 14.05
C TYR A 50 -3.43 -18.87 15.53
N GLY A 51 -2.89 -17.98 16.37
CA GLY A 51 -3.27 -18.00 17.75
C GLY A 51 -4.78 -18.00 17.73
N THR A 52 -5.38 -19.11 18.07
CA THR A 52 -6.78 -19.22 18.40
C THR A 52 -7.01 -18.43 19.70
N ARG A 53 -6.71 -17.14 19.68
CA ARG A 53 -7.52 -16.19 20.37
C ARG A 53 -8.84 -16.23 19.61
N ARG A 54 -9.60 -17.28 19.89
CA ARG A 54 -11.03 -17.24 19.83
C ARG A 54 -11.35 -15.84 20.32
N ALA A 55 -11.66 -14.90 19.44
CA ALA A 55 -12.29 -13.69 19.83
C ALA A 55 -13.52 -14.19 20.57
N LYS A 56 -13.46 -14.24 21.89
CA LYS A 56 -14.64 -14.25 22.71
C LYS A 56 -15.36 -13.01 22.22
N ALA A 57 -16.32 -13.21 21.32
CA ALA A 57 -17.36 -12.26 21.05
C ALA A 57 -18.19 -12.21 22.34
N ASN A 58 -17.57 -11.65 23.35
CA ASN A 58 -18.25 -11.27 24.55
C ASN A 58 -18.75 -9.86 24.32
N ASN A 59 -19.95 -9.62 24.72
CA ASN A 59 -20.62 -8.36 24.91
C ASN A 59 -19.84 -7.37 25.83
N GLU A 60 -18.51 -7.33 25.73
CA GLU A 60 -17.60 -6.50 26.51
C GLU A 60 -17.23 -5.19 25.77
N LEU A 61 -18.02 -4.78 24.80
CA LEU A 61 -17.88 -3.43 24.23
C LEU A 61 -18.09 -2.29 25.25
N LEU A 62 -18.44 -2.62 26.49
CA LEU A 62 -18.72 -1.64 27.55
C LEU A 62 -17.95 -1.82 28.86
N GLN A 63 -17.04 -2.78 28.97
CA GLN A 63 -16.15 -2.87 30.12
C GLN A 63 -14.71 -2.56 29.72
N ILE A 64 -14.44 -1.30 29.38
CA ILE A 64 -13.09 -0.77 29.34
C ILE A 64 -12.59 -0.78 30.79
N THR A 65 -11.85 -1.82 31.17
CA THR A 65 -11.22 -1.86 32.48
C THR A 65 -10.09 -0.81 32.52
N TRP A 66 -9.92 -0.15 33.66
CA TRP A 66 -8.84 0.82 33.90
C TRP A 66 -7.45 0.26 33.55
N LYS A 67 -7.29 -1.05 33.60
CA LYS A 67 -6.06 -1.76 33.20
C LYS A 67 -5.79 -1.71 31.69
N GLU A 68 -6.84 -1.67 30.88
CA GLU A 68 -6.72 -1.51 29.41
C GLU A 68 -6.46 -0.05 29.05
N VAL A 69 -7.00 0.90 29.81
CA VAL A 69 -6.72 2.33 29.64
C VAL A 69 -5.25 2.62 29.92
N THR A 70 -4.66 2.06 30.97
CA THR A 70 -3.24 2.26 31.30
C THR A 70 -2.29 1.48 30.39
N GLY A 71 -2.68 0.31 29.86
CA GLY A 71 -1.91 -0.45 28.86
C GLY A 71 -1.89 0.18 27.47
N ASN A 72 -2.89 1.03 27.17
CA ASN A 72 -3.04 1.71 25.89
C ASN A 72 -2.43 3.13 25.86
N THR A 73 -1.78 3.58 26.93
CA THR A 73 -1.20 4.94 26.99
C THR A 73 -0.27 5.24 25.84
N ARG A 74 0.57 4.30 25.41
CA ARG A 74 1.44 4.46 24.23
C ARG A 74 0.65 4.64 22.94
N ARG A 75 -0.48 3.94 22.78
CA ARG A 75 -1.36 4.07 21.62
C ARG A 75 -2.03 5.44 21.58
N PHE A 76 -2.61 5.89 22.72
CA PHE A 76 -3.24 7.21 22.81
C PHE A 76 -2.23 8.35 22.64
N LEU A 77 -1.06 8.25 23.26
CA LEU A 77 0.03 9.22 23.08
C LEU A 77 0.53 9.24 21.64
N GLY A 78 0.63 8.07 20.98
CA GLY A 78 1.01 7.97 19.57
C GLY A 78 -0.02 8.60 18.64
N ILE A 79 -1.32 8.36 18.87
CA ILE A 79 -2.41 8.99 18.10
C ILE A 79 -2.42 10.50 18.34
N GLY A 80 -2.29 10.95 19.58
CA GLY A 80 -2.22 12.37 19.93
C GLY A 80 -1.02 13.06 19.28
N ARG A 81 0.15 12.41 19.29
CA ARG A 81 1.35 12.90 18.61
C ARG A 81 1.17 12.99 17.09
N LEU A 82 0.59 11.95 16.47
CA LEU A 82 0.30 11.95 15.05
C LEU A 82 -0.71 13.04 14.69
N ALA A 83 -1.79 13.17 15.46
CA ALA A 83 -2.78 14.23 15.28
C ALA A 83 -2.15 15.62 15.43
N ALA A 84 -1.28 15.82 16.41
CA ALA A 84 -0.55 17.08 16.59
C ALA A 84 0.41 17.37 15.43
N MET A 85 1.15 16.37 14.93
CA MET A 85 2.02 16.52 13.78
C MET A 85 1.22 16.89 12.53
N LEU A 86 0.11 16.22 12.26
CA LEU A 86 -0.78 16.52 11.15
C LEU A 86 -1.42 17.91 11.29
N PHE A 87 -1.80 18.30 12.51
CA PHE A 87 -2.32 19.64 12.79
C PHE A 87 -1.27 20.72 12.54
N LEU A 88 -0.04 20.55 13.05
CA LEU A 88 1.06 21.49 12.83
C LEU A 88 1.42 21.62 11.34
N GLU A 89 1.35 20.51 10.60
CA GLU A 89 1.54 20.54 9.15
C GLU A 89 0.40 21.28 8.44
N SER A 90 -0.85 21.09 8.88
CA SER A 90 -2.01 21.78 8.28
C SER A 90 -1.89 23.29 8.35
N ILE A 91 -1.25 23.81 9.40
CA ILE A 91 -0.97 25.26 9.56
C ILE A 91 0.42 25.64 9.06
N LYS A 92 1.13 24.75 8.35
CA LYS A 92 2.46 24.97 7.76
C LYS A 92 3.53 25.45 8.76
N LEU A 93 3.40 25.07 10.02
CA LEU A 93 4.38 25.38 11.07
C LEU A 93 5.55 24.40 11.10
N THR A 94 5.47 23.30 10.39
CA THR A 94 6.57 22.33 10.27
C THR A 94 7.21 22.41 8.88
N LYS A 95 8.50 22.07 8.80
CA LYS A 95 9.21 21.95 7.52
C LYS A 95 9.05 20.57 6.85
N ASN A 96 8.27 19.68 7.46
CA ASN A 96 8.08 18.32 6.99
C ASN A 96 6.81 18.26 6.13
N ALA A 97 6.96 18.11 4.84
CA ALA A 97 5.83 17.96 3.92
C ALA A 97 5.16 16.60 4.12
N ILE A 98 4.17 16.55 5.01
CA ILE A 98 3.33 15.37 5.25
C ILE A 98 1.98 15.64 4.59
N ALA A 99 1.58 14.76 3.68
CA ALA A 99 0.29 14.86 3.04
C ALA A 99 -0.85 14.57 4.04
N LEU A 100 -1.85 15.44 4.06
CA LEU A 100 -3.02 15.29 4.91
C LEU A 100 -4.13 14.55 4.16
N PRO A 101 -4.76 13.54 4.79
CA PRO A 101 -5.93 12.89 4.20
C PRO A 101 -7.06 13.91 4.03
N PHE A 102 -7.79 13.80 2.93
CA PHE A 102 -8.91 14.67 2.58
C PHE A 102 -8.59 16.17 2.40
N VAL A 103 -7.32 16.55 2.40
CA VAL A 103 -6.87 17.95 2.26
C VAL A 103 -5.86 18.12 1.14
N SER A 104 -4.82 17.29 1.13
CA SER A 104 -3.70 17.45 0.19
C SER A 104 -4.06 17.06 -1.25
N SER A 105 -5.04 16.18 -1.43
CA SER A 105 -5.38 15.64 -2.73
C SER A 105 -6.40 16.48 -3.48
N ALA A 106 -6.12 16.79 -4.73
CA ALA A 106 -7.09 17.37 -5.64
C ALA A 106 -7.99 16.29 -6.25
N LYS A 107 -9.23 16.64 -6.59
CA LYS A 107 -10.08 15.76 -7.42
C LYS A 107 -9.50 15.68 -8.82
N THR A 108 -9.46 14.47 -9.36
CA THR A 108 -8.90 14.19 -10.67
C THR A 108 -9.69 13.06 -11.32
N PRO A 109 -9.50 12.75 -12.62
CA PRO A 109 -10.04 11.56 -13.26
C PRO A 109 -9.63 10.22 -12.59
N LEU A 110 -8.64 10.24 -11.69
CA LEU A 110 -8.23 9.06 -10.89
C LEU A 110 -9.10 8.86 -9.64
N THR A 111 -10.00 9.80 -9.34
CA THR A 111 -10.82 9.82 -8.12
C THR A 111 -12.30 9.94 -8.44
N GLY A 112 -13.14 9.30 -7.64
CA GLY A 112 -14.58 9.33 -7.83
C GLY A 112 -15.27 8.15 -7.15
N GLN A 113 -16.57 7.99 -7.46
CA GLN A 113 -17.36 6.88 -6.94
C GLN A 113 -16.90 5.55 -7.54
N VAL A 114 -16.57 4.58 -6.69
CA VAL A 114 -16.16 3.25 -7.13
C VAL A 114 -17.38 2.43 -7.55
N THR A 115 -17.37 1.92 -8.77
CA THR A 115 -18.44 1.05 -9.33
C THR A 115 -18.01 -0.43 -9.32
N SER A 116 -18.83 -1.33 -9.84
CA SER A 116 -18.52 -2.77 -9.93
C SER A 116 -17.56 -3.13 -11.05
N GLY A 117 -17.47 -2.32 -12.12
CA GLY A 117 -16.57 -2.57 -13.25
C GLY A 117 -15.10 -2.53 -12.84
N ARG A 118 -14.29 -3.43 -13.40
CA ARG A 118 -12.84 -3.49 -13.18
C ARG A 118 -12.14 -3.72 -14.50
N GLN A 119 -11.00 -3.04 -14.67
CA GLN A 119 -10.06 -3.28 -15.73
C GLN A 119 -8.69 -3.55 -15.11
N PHE A 120 -7.92 -4.37 -15.77
CA PHE A 120 -6.57 -4.72 -15.35
C PHE A 120 -5.61 -4.50 -16.52
N ALA A 121 -4.45 -3.97 -16.21
CA ALA A 121 -3.33 -3.87 -17.14
C ALA A 121 -2.02 -4.10 -16.40
N SER A 122 -1.03 -4.66 -17.08
CA SER A 122 0.33 -4.83 -16.57
C SER A 122 1.34 -4.29 -17.54
N ALA A 123 2.49 -3.86 -17.03
CA ALA A 123 3.63 -3.43 -17.82
C ALA A 123 4.92 -3.87 -17.14
N GLY A 124 5.80 -4.48 -17.92
CA GLY A 124 7.11 -4.92 -17.45
C GLY A 124 8.19 -3.85 -17.68
N VAL A 125 9.10 -3.72 -16.72
CA VAL A 125 10.29 -2.86 -16.83
C VAL A 125 11.54 -3.68 -16.54
N SER A 126 12.58 -3.52 -17.39
CA SER A 126 13.85 -4.21 -17.20
C SER A 126 14.52 -3.80 -15.89
N MET A 127 14.78 -4.79 -15.02
CA MET A 127 15.52 -4.57 -13.76
C MET A 127 16.97 -4.16 -14.01
N GLU A 128 17.58 -4.52 -15.13
CA GLU A 128 18.91 -4.07 -15.53
C GLU A 128 18.93 -2.55 -15.70
N ARG A 129 17.97 -2.01 -16.46
CA ARG A 129 17.82 -0.56 -16.66
C ARG A 129 17.56 0.17 -15.34
N VAL A 130 16.68 -0.38 -14.49
CA VAL A 130 16.39 0.19 -13.16
C VAL A 130 17.65 0.19 -12.31
N ASN A 131 18.41 -0.90 -12.27
CA ASN A 131 19.64 -0.99 -11.49
C ASN A 131 20.73 -0.04 -12.00
N ALA A 132 20.87 0.16 -13.31
CA ALA A 132 21.78 1.15 -13.86
C ALA A 132 21.46 2.57 -13.37
N ILE A 133 20.18 2.95 -13.31
CA ILE A 133 19.75 4.24 -12.77
C ILE A 133 20.01 4.30 -11.26
N ARG A 134 19.66 3.25 -10.51
CA ARG A 134 19.89 3.18 -9.05
C ARG A 134 21.35 3.44 -8.69
N THR A 135 22.26 2.78 -9.38
CA THR A 135 23.70 2.90 -9.15
C THR A 135 24.18 4.33 -9.40
N ARG A 136 23.76 4.93 -10.51
CA ARG A 136 24.17 6.29 -10.90
C ARG A 136 23.59 7.38 -9.99
N THR A 137 22.35 7.20 -9.52
CA THR A 137 21.62 8.19 -8.73
C THR A 137 21.66 7.93 -7.23
N ARG A 138 22.21 6.79 -6.80
CA ARG A 138 22.19 6.29 -5.41
C ARG A 138 20.76 6.20 -4.85
N SER A 139 19.82 5.83 -5.70
CA SER A 139 18.39 5.76 -5.38
C SER A 139 17.95 4.34 -5.05
N THR A 140 16.83 4.21 -4.37
CA THR A 140 16.18 2.91 -4.15
C THR A 140 15.28 2.54 -5.34
N LEU A 141 14.87 1.26 -5.43
CA LEU A 141 13.88 0.81 -6.40
C LEU A 141 12.58 1.65 -6.30
N ASN A 142 12.09 1.88 -5.08
CA ASN A 142 10.88 2.67 -4.85
C ASN A 142 11.00 4.11 -5.35
N HIS A 143 12.17 4.75 -5.17
CA HIS A 143 12.38 6.11 -5.68
C HIS A 143 12.20 6.16 -7.19
N ILE A 144 12.79 5.22 -7.91
CA ILE A 144 12.72 5.18 -9.38
C ILE A 144 11.31 4.82 -9.85
N ALA A 145 10.71 3.77 -9.27
CA ALA A 145 9.37 3.34 -9.63
C ALA A 145 8.34 4.47 -9.43
N LEU A 146 8.36 5.14 -8.27
CA LEU A 146 7.47 6.28 -8.01
C LEU A 146 7.77 7.49 -8.90
N THR A 147 9.02 7.68 -9.31
CA THR A 147 9.40 8.74 -10.27
C THR A 147 8.81 8.49 -11.65
N CYS A 148 8.90 7.26 -12.14
CA CYS A 148 8.27 6.86 -13.39
C CYS A 148 6.76 6.99 -13.31
N LEU A 149 6.18 6.54 -12.19
CA LEU A 149 4.75 6.59 -11.96
C LEU A 149 4.22 8.03 -11.89
N ASP A 150 4.87 8.94 -11.17
CA ASP A 150 4.49 10.37 -11.13
C ASP A 150 4.48 10.97 -12.53
N GLY A 151 5.50 10.67 -13.35
CA GLY A 151 5.55 11.12 -14.74
C GLY A 151 4.42 10.55 -15.58
N ALA A 152 4.14 9.26 -15.48
CA ALA A 152 3.09 8.59 -16.22
C ALA A 152 1.70 9.10 -15.83
N LEU A 153 1.42 9.26 -14.53
CA LEU A 153 0.16 9.81 -14.05
C LEU A 153 -0.07 11.25 -14.50
N ARG A 154 0.98 12.09 -14.49
CA ARG A 154 0.88 13.46 -14.99
C ARG A 154 0.61 13.51 -16.48
N SER A 155 1.29 12.66 -17.27
CA SER A 155 1.01 12.54 -18.69
C SER A 155 -0.43 12.14 -18.95
N TYR A 156 -0.91 11.09 -18.26
CA TYR A 156 -2.29 10.64 -18.37
C TYR A 156 -3.29 11.73 -18.01
N LEU A 157 -3.08 12.46 -16.92
CA LEU A 157 -3.97 13.54 -16.49
C LEU A 157 -3.99 14.68 -17.50
N LYS A 158 -2.84 15.02 -18.08
CA LYS A 158 -2.74 16.02 -19.14
C LYS A 158 -3.52 15.60 -20.38
N ASP A 159 -3.44 14.33 -20.77
CA ASP A 159 -4.21 13.77 -21.90
C ASP A 159 -5.73 13.80 -21.63
N GLN A 160 -6.13 13.78 -20.34
CA GLN A 160 -7.51 13.99 -19.91
C GLN A 160 -7.89 15.48 -19.73
N GLY A 161 -7.05 16.40 -20.15
CA GLY A 161 -7.27 17.83 -20.05
C GLY A 161 -7.08 18.41 -18.64
N VAL A 162 -6.44 17.67 -17.73
CA VAL A 162 -6.21 18.10 -16.34
C VAL A 162 -4.73 18.33 -16.09
N GLU A 163 -4.36 19.58 -15.86
CA GLU A 163 -3.01 19.96 -15.46
C GLU A 163 -2.96 20.23 -13.95
N LEU A 164 -2.29 19.35 -13.23
CA LEU A 164 -2.12 19.51 -11.78
C LEU A 164 -0.96 20.42 -11.45
N ARG A 165 -1.25 21.51 -10.76
CA ARG A 165 -0.24 22.44 -10.21
C ARG A 165 0.28 22.02 -8.83
N ARG A 166 -0.26 20.94 -8.26
CA ARG A 166 0.10 20.39 -6.96
C ARG A 166 0.81 19.04 -7.13
N PRO A 167 1.54 18.56 -6.11
CA PRO A 167 1.96 17.17 -6.06
C PRO A 167 0.78 16.20 -6.19
N ILE A 168 1.02 15.06 -6.82
CA ILE A 168 0.10 13.92 -6.74
C ILE A 168 0.27 13.30 -5.37
N THR A 169 -0.84 13.08 -4.66
CA THR A 169 -0.83 12.42 -3.36
C THR A 169 -1.22 10.96 -3.53
N ILE A 170 -0.36 10.07 -3.11
CA ILE A 170 -0.65 8.63 -3.10
C ILE A 170 -0.94 8.14 -1.69
N GLN A 171 -1.76 7.10 -1.59
CA GLN A 171 -1.89 6.27 -0.41
C GLN A 171 -0.85 5.16 -0.51
N MET A 172 0.03 5.05 0.46
CA MET A 172 1.11 4.07 0.47
C MET A 172 0.99 3.16 1.69
N PRO A 173 0.77 1.85 1.50
CA PRO A 173 0.84 0.89 2.57
C PRO A 173 2.27 0.78 3.11
N VAL A 174 2.40 0.82 4.43
CA VAL A 174 3.66 0.59 5.16
C VAL A 174 3.54 -0.65 6.02
N ASN A 175 4.56 -1.48 6.01
CA ASN A 175 4.62 -2.67 6.84
C ASN A 175 4.94 -2.27 8.29
N LEU A 176 4.07 -2.64 9.22
CA LEU A 176 4.22 -2.37 10.66
C LEU A 176 4.79 -3.58 11.42
N ARG A 177 5.17 -4.66 10.73
CA ARG A 177 5.81 -5.82 11.35
C ARG A 177 7.22 -5.48 11.80
N LYS A 178 7.60 -6.04 12.95
CA LYS A 178 8.99 -6.03 13.40
C LYS A 178 9.84 -6.90 12.48
N GLU A 179 11.12 -6.61 12.41
CA GLU A 179 12.07 -7.42 11.66
C GLU A 179 12.02 -8.87 12.14
N GLY A 180 11.92 -9.82 11.19
CA GLY A 180 11.78 -11.25 11.49
C GLY A 180 10.38 -11.72 11.91
N GLU A 181 9.40 -10.85 12.06
CA GLU A 181 8.04 -11.23 12.42
C GLU A 181 7.30 -11.86 11.22
N LYS A 182 6.95 -13.15 11.35
CA LYS A 182 6.25 -13.95 10.33
C LYS A 182 4.77 -14.18 10.65
N THR A 183 4.17 -13.39 11.53
CA THR A 183 2.75 -13.54 11.88
C THR A 183 1.85 -13.35 10.66
N ALA A 184 0.85 -14.22 10.53
CA ALA A 184 -0.22 -14.05 9.53
C ALA A 184 -1.15 -12.90 9.92
N GLY A 185 -1.89 -12.38 8.94
CA GLY A 185 -2.85 -11.28 9.13
C GLY A 185 -2.37 -9.97 8.53
N ASN A 186 -3.16 -8.92 8.74
CA ASN A 186 -2.85 -7.58 8.27
C ASN A 186 -2.11 -6.80 9.37
N LYS A 187 -0.85 -6.43 9.09
CA LYS A 187 -0.06 -5.50 9.90
C LYS A 187 0.49 -4.39 9.01
N ILE A 188 -0.43 -3.65 8.44
CA ILE A 188 -0.13 -2.53 7.55
C ILE A 188 -0.74 -1.25 8.08
N GLY A 189 -0.02 -0.15 7.90
CA GLY A 189 -0.56 1.19 7.98
C GLY A 189 -0.70 1.78 6.59
N ILE A 190 -1.64 2.68 6.38
CA ILE A 190 -1.76 3.45 5.15
C ILE A 190 -1.46 4.91 5.47
N ILE A 191 -0.48 5.46 4.78
CA ILE A 191 -0.06 6.85 4.92
C ILE A 191 -0.17 7.56 3.59
N GLN A 192 -0.36 8.87 3.64
CA GLN A 192 -0.39 9.72 2.47
C GLN A 192 1.02 10.25 2.19
N VAL A 193 1.43 10.18 0.93
CA VAL A 193 2.72 10.66 0.45
C VAL A 193 2.50 11.59 -0.73
N GLU A 194 2.99 12.80 -0.63
CA GLU A 194 3.11 13.68 -1.80
C GLU A 194 4.30 13.24 -2.64
N LEU A 195 4.06 13.05 -3.93
CA LEU A 195 5.12 12.76 -4.89
C LEU A 195 5.93 14.04 -5.21
N SER A 196 6.23 14.31 -6.46
CA SER A 196 6.97 15.53 -6.82
C SER A 196 6.03 16.70 -7.07
N PRO A 197 6.39 17.94 -6.71
CA PRO A 197 5.84 19.11 -7.38
C PRO A 197 6.00 18.99 -8.91
N PRO A 198 5.18 19.68 -9.70
CA PRO A 198 5.29 19.65 -11.16
C PRO A 198 6.71 19.99 -11.62
N THR A 199 7.30 19.16 -12.44
CA THR A 199 8.59 19.38 -13.08
C THR A 199 8.74 18.47 -14.29
N ASP A 200 9.35 18.96 -15.35
CA ASP A 200 9.66 18.18 -16.55
C ASP A 200 10.99 17.42 -16.40
N ASP A 201 11.85 17.84 -15.48
CA ASP A 201 13.14 17.20 -15.22
C ASP A 201 12.96 15.93 -14.37
N PRO A 202 13.23 14.74 -14.93
CA PRO A 202 13.09 13.48 -14.22
C PRO A 202 14.06 13.32 -13.04
N TYR A 203 15.21 13.97 -13.07
CA TYR A 203 16.16 13.92 -11.96
C TYR A 203 15.70 14.78 -10.78
N ILE A 204 15.15 15.96 -11.04
CA ILE A 204 14.52 16.79 -10.00
C ILE A 204 13.34 16.05 -9.39
N ARG A 205 12.51 15.40 -10.22
CA ARG A 205 11.39 14.56 -9.77
C ARG A 205 11.86 13.44 -8.85
N LEU A 206 12.91 12.71 -9.24
CA LEU A 206 13.50 11.63 -8.44
C LEU A 206 14.00 12.14 -7.08
N ARG A 207 14.66 13.27 -7.06
CA ARG A 207 15.17 13.90 -5.84
C ARG A 207 14.04 14.33 -4.90
N ASN A 208 13.00 14.94 -5.42
CA ASN A 208 11.82 15.37 -4.65
C ASN A 208 11.11 14.17 -4.01
N ILE A 209 10.88 13.11 -4.78
CA ILE A 209 10.27 11.87 -4.28
C ILE A 209 11.15 11.22 -3.21
N GLY A 210 12.47 11.18 -3.41
CA GLY A 210 13.40 10.67 -2.42
C GLY A 210 13.36 11.47 -1.12
N TYR A 211 13.14 12.78 -1.19
CA TYR A 211 12.96 13.64 -0.03
C TYR A 211 11.65 13.36 0.69
N SER A 212 10.55 13.30 -0.04
CA SER A 212 9.22 12.97 0.48
C SER A 212 9.20 11.63 1.23
N LEU A 213 9.77 10.59 0.64
CA LEU A 213 9.84 9.26 1.26
C LEU A 213 10.70 9.23 2.53
N ARG A 214 11.78 10.01 2.58
CA ARG A 214 12.60 10.13 3.80
C ARG A 214 11.81 10.79 4.93
N ASN A 215 11.09 11.87 4.64
CA ASN A 215 10.25 12.55 5.63
C ASN A 215 9.18 11.63 6.20
N VAL A 216 8.50 10.89 5.31
CA VAL A 216 7.51 9.89 5.71
C VAL A 216 8.14 8.80 6.58
N ARG A 217 9.30 8.27 6.21
CA ARG A 217 10.00 7.28 7.02
C ARG A 217 10.35 7.82 8.41
N THR A 218 10.92 9.02 8.48
CA THR A 218 11.23 9.67 9.76
C THR A 218 9.99 9.80 10.64
N MET A 219 8.84 10.16 10.04
CA MET A 219 7.57 10.23 10.75
C MET A 219 7.15 8.84 11.27
N VAL A 220 7.14 7.82 10.39
CA VAL A 220 6.77 6.45 10.76
C VAL A 220 7.66 5.92 11.88
N ASP A 221 8.96 6.11 11.78
CA ASP A 221 9.93 5.66 12.79
C ASP A 221 9.79 6.40 14.13
N SER A 222 9.18 7.60 14.13
CA SER A 222 8.97 8.42 15.32
C SER A 222 7.66 8.14 16.07
N VAL A 223 6.77 7.34 15.49
CA VAL A 223 5.41 7.06 16.01
C VAL A 223 5.26 5.58 16.30
N ALA A 224 4.53 5.24 17.38
CA ALA A 224 4.26 3.83 17.71
C ALA A 224 3.44 3.16 16.58
N PRO A 225 3.79 1.91 16.17
CA PRO A 225 3.08 1.19 15.10
C PRO A 225 1.57 1.11 15.34
N GLU A 226 1.14 0.94 16.59
CA GLU A 226 -0.27 0.84 16.99
C GLU A 226 -1.03 2.16 16.75
N ALA A 227 -0.33 3.29 16.78
CA ALA A 227 -0.94 4.59 16.48
C ALA A 227 -1.16 4.76 14.97
N ILE A 228 -0.22 4.30 14.14
CA ILE A 228 -0.37 4.31 12.68
C ILE A 228 -1.50 3.36 12.26
N GLU A 229 -1.59 2.18 12.88
CA GLU A 229 -2.69 1.24 12.66
C GLU A 229 -4.04 1.88 13.00
N SER A 230 -4.15 2.52 14.16
CA SER A 230 -5.39 3.20 14.58
C SER A 230 -5.75 4.36 13.67
N TYR A 231 -4.78 5.15 13.24
CA TYR A 231 -4.97 6.20 12.23
C TYR A 231 -5.50 5.62 10.92
N THR A 232 -4.93 4.52 10.44
CA THR A 232 -5.37 3.84 9.22
C THR A 232 -6.82 3.35 9.33
N ILE A 233 -7.18 2.76 10.48
CA ILE A 233 -8.55 2.30 10.72
C ILE A 233 -9.53 3.47 10.73
N ILE A 234 -9.21 4.54 11.45
CA ILE A 234 -10.09 5.71 11.58
C ILE A 234 -10.29 6.39 10.22
N THR A 235 -9.20 6.67 9.50
CA THR A 235 -9.29 7.34 8.20
C THR A 235 -9.96 6.45 7.14
N GLY A 236 -9.68 5.15 7.17
CA GLY A 236 -10.34 4.18 6.32
C GLY A 236 -11.83 4.06 6.60
N LEU A 237 -12.25 4.10 7.88
CA LEU A 237 -13.66 4.08 8.26
C LEU A 237 -14.38 5.34 7.78
N VAL A 238 -13.78 6.51 7.94
CA VAL A 238 -14.34 7.78 7.44
C VAL A 238 -14.52 7.71 5.92
N ALA A 239 -13.51 7.23 5.19
CA ALA A 239 -13.59 7.06 3.74
C ALA A 239 -14.69 6.06 3.33
N GLN A 240 -14.82 4.95 4.07
CA GLN A 240 -15.84 3.94 3.81
C GLN A 240 -17.26 4.48 4.05
N ILE A 241 -17.48 5.23 5.13
CA ILE A 241 -18.77 5.87 5.41
C ILE A 241 -19.10 6.88 4.31
N ALA A 242 -18.13 7.70 3.88
CA ALA A 242 -18.33 8.64 2.78
C ALA A 242 -18.71 7.93 1.47
N GLU A 243 -18.10 6.79 1.18
CA GLU A 243 -18.45 5.97 0.01
C GLU A 243 -19.88 5.41 0.12
N MET A 244 -20.26 4.85 1.28
CA MET A 244 -21.63 4.34 1.53
C MET A 244 -22.68 5.43 1.39
N LEU A 245 -22.41 6.64 1.83
CA LEU A 245 -23.28 7.80 1.70
C LEU A 245 -23.19 8.47 0.32
N LYS A 246 -22.43 7.90 -0.62
CA LYS A 246 -22.20 8.41 -1.98
C LYS A 246 -21.63 9.85 -1.99
N LEU A 247 -20.85 10.19 -0.98
CA LEU A 247 -20.19 11.50 -0.84
C LEU A 247 -18.84 11.58 -1.58
N GLY A 248 -18.40 10.50 -2.25
CA GLY A 248 -17.12 10.43 -2.95
C GLY A 248 -16.89 11.54 -3.99
N ASN A 249 -17.98 12.04 -4.60
CA ASN A 249 -17.91 13.18 -5.52
C ASN A 249 -17.99 14.55 -4.83
N GLN A 250 -18.29 14.61 -3.54
CA GLN A 250 -18.48 15.86 -2.79
C GLN A 250 -17.28 16.13 -1.87
N MET A 251 -16.74 15.10 -1.24
CA MET A 251 -15.58 15.22 -0.37
C MET A 251 -14.26 15.21 -1.16
N PRO A 252 -13.21 15.90 -0.66
CA PRO A 252 -11.86 15.69 -1.19
C PRO A 252 -11.44 14.23 -0.99
N PRO A 253 -10.71 13.64 -1.94
CA PRO A 253 -10.25 12.25 -1.81
C PRO A 253 -9.16 12.13 -0.75
N MET A 254 -9.03 10.95 -0.16
CA MET A 254 -7.96 10.66 0.80
C MET A 254 -6.56 10.65 0.14
N GLY A 255 -6.51 10.32 -1.14
CA GLY A 255 -5.36 10.36 -2.02
C GLY A 255 -5.81 10.29 -3.46
N ASN A 256 -4.96 10.57 -4.44
CA ASN A 256 -5.30 10.47 -5.86
C ASN A 256 -5.33 9.01 -6.33
N THR A 257 -4.49 8.15 -5.75
CA THR A 257 -4.43 6.71 -6.04
C THR A 257 -3.76 5.98 -4.88
N LEU A 258 -3.89 4.66 -4.84
CA LEU A 258 -3.12 3.81 -3.94
C LEU A 258 -1.97 3.18 -4.73
N VAL A 259 -0.78 3.22 -4.15
CA VAL A 259 0.42 2.58 -4.71
C VAL A 259 1.03 1.67 -3.66
N SER A 260 1.00 0.37 -3.91
CA SER A 260 1.65 -0.63 -3.08
C SER A 260 2.92 -1.17 -3.76
N ASN A 261 3.87 -1.60 -2.94
CA ASN A 261 5.01 -2.36 -3.40
C ASN A 261 5.06 -3.69 -2.65
N VAL A 262 4.90 -4.78 -3.37
CA VAL A 262 4.92 -6.13 -2.82
C VAL A 262 6.03 -6.92 -3.51
N PRO A 263 7.13 -7.23 -2.80
CA PRO A 263 8.20 -8.00 -3.40
C PRO A 263 7.70 -9.36 -3.89
N GLY A 264 7.95 -9.66 -5.16
CA GLY A 264 7.71 -10.96 -5.74
C GLY A 264 8.79 -11.98 -5.35
N PRO A 265 8.63 -13.25 -5.79
CA PRO A 265 9.64 -14.29 -5.63
C PRO A 265 10.97 -13.86 -6.25
N LYS A 266 12.07 -14.22 -5.60
CA LYS A 266 13.42 -13.94 -6.11
C LYS A 266 13.96 -15.07 -7.00
N GLU A 267 13.37 -16.24 -6.90
CA GLU A 267 13.74 -17.45 -7.62
C GLU A 267 12.63 -17.89 -8.55
N HIS A 268 12.95 -18.68 -9.55
CA HIS A 268 11.94 -19.29 -10.39
C HIS A 268 11.09 -20.26 -9.58
N LEU A 269 9.79 -20.14 -9.69
CA LEU A 269 8.83 -21.01 -9.04
C LEU A 269 8.15 -21.93 -10.05
N TYR A 270 7.84 -23.15 -9.59
CA TYR A 270 7.25 -24.19 -10.41
C TYR A 270 6.04 -24.81 -9.70
N ILE A 271 5.07 -25.23 -10.48
CA ILE A 271 3.94 -26.05 -10.02
C ILE A 271 3.88 -27.29 -10.91
N LYS A 272 4.18 -28.46 -10.34
CA LYS A 272 4.23 -29.72 -11.09
C LYS A 272 5.06 -29.62 -12.38
N GLY A 273 6.27 -29.08 -12.29
CA GLY A 273 7.17 -28.89 -13.41
C GLY A 273 6.87 -27.69 -14.32
N ALA A 274 5.68 -27.10 -14.25
CA ALA A 274 5.36 -25.90 -15.01
C ALA A 274 5.94 -24.65 -14.34
N ARG A 275 6.75 -23.88 -15.06
CA ARG A 275 7.35 -22.64 -14.57
C ARG A 275 6.32 -21.53 -14.47
N MET A 276 6.30 -20.81 -13.36
CA MET A 276 5.56 -19.58 -13.22
C MET A 276 6.28 -18.47 -14.00
N GLU A 277 5.65 -17.99 -15.05
CA GLU A 277 6.21 -16.93 -15.91
C GLU A 277 5.93 -15.55 -15.33
N GLU A 278 4.71 -15.33 -14.85
CA GLU A 278 4.25 -14.04 -14.35
C GLU A 278 3.35 -14.21 -13.14
N MET A 279 3.38 -13.25 -12.23
CA MET A 279 2.48 -13.14 -11.08
C MET A 279 1.93 -11.72 -11.00
N HIS A 280 0.62 -11.58 -11.09
CA HIS A 280 -0.05 -10.28 -11.09
C HIS A 280 -0.91 -10.13 -9.83
N PRO A 281 -0.51 -9.31 -8.84
CA PRO A 281 -1.36 -8.98 -7.72
C PRO A 281 -2.48 -8.02 -8.16
N ILE A 282 -3.74 -8.40 -7.88
CA ILE A 282 -4.91 -7.58 -8.17
C ILE A 282 -5.53 -7.20 -6.83
N SER A 283 -5.38 -5.94 -6.44
CA SER A 283 -5.91 -5.43 -5.18
C SER A 283 -7.28 -4.77 -5.37
N THR A 284 -8.01 -4.62 -4.26
CA THR A 284 -9.26 -3.85 -4.25
C THR A 284 -8.99 -2.36 -4.45
N LEU A 285 -9.94 -1.67 -5.07
CA LEU A 285 -9.91 -0.20 -5.12
C LEU A 285 -10.31 0.36 -3.75
N PRO A 286 -9.52 1.29 -3.17
CA PRO A 286 -9.93 2.00 -1.97
C PRO A 286 -11.13 2.92 -2.25
N PRO A 287 -11.89 3.31 -1.21
CA PRO A 287 -12.93 4.31 -1.36
C PRO A 287 -12.44 5.57 -2.09
N SER A 288 -13.25 6.07 -2.99
CA SER A 288 -12.96 7.28 -3.80
C SER A 288 -11.73 7.21 -4.71
N ASN A 289 -11.09 6.05 -4.89
CA ASN A 289 -9.99 5.86 -5.84
C ASN A 289 -10.41 4.93 -6.98
N LEU A 290 -10.24 5.40 -8.21
CA LEU A 290 -10.54 4.64 -9.42
C LEU A 290 -9.33 3.88 -9.97
N LEU A 291 -8.17 4.07 -9.37
CA LEU A 291 -6.91 3.41 -9.76
C LEU A 291 -6.20 2.88 -8.50
N ASN A 292 -5.67 1.66 -8.62
CA ASN A 292 -4.76 1.04 -7.67
C ASN A 292 -3.59 0.44 -8.44
N ILE A 293 -2.38 0.70 -7.99
CA ILE A 293 -1.15 0.28 -8.65
C ILE A 293 -0.34 -0.57 -7.69
N THR A 294 0.13 -1.72 -8.17
CA THR A 294 1.07 -2.58 -7.43
C THR A 294 2.36 -2.72 -8.23
N LEU A 295 3.48 -2.50 -7.56
CA LEU A 295 4.84 -2.56 -8.09
C LEU A 295 5.53 -3.83 -7.63
#